data_36f3c55d205d0bc526c31a1c89e92c1a
#
_entry.id   36f3c55d205d0bc526c31a1c89e92c1a
#
_cell.length_a   1.000
_cell.length_b   1.000
_cell.length_c   1.000
_cell.angle_alpha   90.00
_cell.angle_beta   90.00
_cell.angle_gamma   90.00
#
_symmetry.space_group_name_H-M   'P 1'
#
loop_
_entity.id
_entity.type
_entity.pdbx_description
1 polymer ?
#
loop_
_entity_poly.entity_id
_entity_poly.type
_entity_poly.pdbx_seq_one_letter_code
_entity_poly.pdbx_strand_id
1 'polypeptide(L)'
;MTRPRRRFYVFIMYRLDIANRLALRPSRRNVLAAVPSALGVALLGRPARAADERLIVVTSFPEELTTRYEAEFEKLYPGVHVQFVWKQSRDALALLSDKDQGGADVYWAPALGNFPILRDRGAFQKFAVDRAALPGRLGAQLLSDPSGLFEAYDVAGYGIVVDPAALARDGLKPPKAWSDLASPAYAGRVAMPIPAKVGFSPALYDIILQSEGWERGWALLAEIAGGAELLGSGSGPTATVKDGRAALGLTIDFFAFNALANGEKLAFVYPEKTAFLPAHIAITAGTQRFSAAKAFVDFALSSKGQKLMMEADSSRHPARPDAYAGKPAAVVDPFALPPGTFYPYDAEIGRRRPGAVSVMFDLAITERHAETQRLWRAIHAAEARLAAAPDPAGAAAVAKARKLAGFTPISEAQAKDSTFLDRFSSRELKDGDLAARWRAEIASARAEALSLVASAEQRL
;
A
#
# COMPACT_ATOMS: atom_id res chain seq x y z
N MET A 1 23.43 39.59 -8.35
CA MET A 1 22.47 40.23 -7.42
C MET A 1 21.10 40.22 -8.06
N THR A 2 20.24 39.26 -7.69
CA THR A 2 18.77 39.31 -7.81
C THR A 2 18.20 38.07 -7.08
N ARG A 3 17.49 38.35 -5.99
CA ARG A 3 16.84 37.34 -5.15
C ARG A 3 15.55 36.84 -5.81
N PRO A 4 15.19 35.53 -5.74
CA PRO A 4 13.85 35.08 -6.13
C PRO A 4 12.83 35.30 -5.00
N ARG A 5 11.65 35.79 -5.41
CA ARG A 5 10.48 36.06 -4.57
C ARG A 5 9.84 34.75 -4.07
N ARG A 6 9.68 34.61 -2.77
CA ARG A 6 8.81 33.60 -2.13
C ARG A 6 7.34 33.94 -2.40
N ARG A 7 6.59 33.02 -2.98
CA ARG A 7 5.11 33.06 -3.00
C ARG A 7 4.57 32.35 -1.76
N PHE A 8 3.84 33.10 -0.96
CA PHE A 8 3.02 32.58 0.13
C PHE A 8 1.70 32.08 -0.46
N TYR A 9 1.33 30.83 -0.17
CA TYR A 9 -0.01 30.33 -0.39
C TYR A 9 -0.87 30.62 0.84
N VAL A 10 -1.96 31.35 0.62
CA VAL A 10 -2.99 31.64 1.64
C VAL A 10 -4.04 30.56 1.56
N PHE A 11 -4.24 29.82 2.66
CA PHE A 11 -5.39 28.92 2.84
C PHE A 11 -6.63 29.77 3.11
N ILE A 12 -7.62 29.73 2.21
CA ILE A 12 -8.94 30.29 2.44
C ILE A 12 -9.89 29.15 2.86
N MET A 13 -10.26 29.15 4.12
CA MET A 13 -11.38 28.34 4.63
C MET A 13 -12.69 29.05 4.29
N TYR A 14 -13.52 28.45 3.46
CA TYR A 14 -14.91 28.89 3.28
C TYR A 14 -15.81 28.21 4.32
N ARG A 15 -16.33 29.01 5.23
CA ARG A 15 -17.56 28.70 6.00
C ARG A 15 -18.76 29.00 5.14
N LEU A 16 -19.65 28.02 4.97
CA LEU A 16 -20.99 28.21 4.44
C LEU A 16 -21.92 28.66 5.58
N ASP A 17 -22.41 29.85 5.46
CA ASP A 17 -23.57 30.33 6.26
C ASP A 17 -24.80 30.30 5.37
N ILE A 18 -25.84 29.59 5.83
CA ILE A 18 -27.18 29.51 5.21
C ILE A 18 -28.08 30.49 5.96
N ALA A 19 -28.64 31.45 5.28
CA ALA A 19 -30.00 31.95 5.40
C ALA A 19 -30.14 33.36 4.82
N ASN A 20 -30.91 33.56 3.76
CA ASN A 20 -32.12 34.38 3.88
C ASN A 20 -32.93 34.40 2.56
N ARG A 21 -34.22 34.17 2.78
CA ARG A 21 -35.29 34.26 1.79
C ARG A 21 -35.52 35.74 1.43
N LEU A 22 -35.86 36.00 0.17
CA LEU A 22 -36.84 37.04 -0.15
C LEU A 22 -37.50 36.74 -1.49
N ALA A 23 -38.80 36.61 -1.41
CA ALA A 23 -39.72 36.43 -2.51
C ALA A 23 -39.98 37.73 -3.25
N LEU A 24 -40.07 37.70 -4.57
CA LEU A 24 -40.71 38.72 -5.38
C LEU A 24 -41.70 38.10 -6.34
N ARG A 25 -42.94 38.53 -6.25
CA ARG A 25 -44.12 38.16 -7.03
C ARG A 25 -44.11 38.79 -8.42
N PRO A 26 -44.78 38.17 -9.42
CA PRO A 26 -44.84 38.71 -10.78
C PRO A 26 -45.94 39.75 -10.96
N SER A 27 -45.66 40.77 -11.77
CA SER A 27 -46.65 41.73 -12.25
C SER A 27 -47.04 41.40 -13.72
N ARG A 28 -48.34 41.33 -13.92
CA ARG A 28 -49.01 41.15 -15.24
C ARG A 28 -49.15 42.49 -15.97
N ARG A 29 -49.09 42.40 -17.31
CA ARG A 29 -49.66 43.22 -18.39
C ARG A 29 -48.56 43.62 -19.38
N ASN A 30 -48.63 43.24 -20.65
CA ASN A 30 -49.56 43.65 -21.68
C ASN A 30 -49.52 42.76 -22.92
N VAL A 31 -50.65 42.75 -23.59
CA VAL A 31 -51.10 41.94 -24.74
C VAL A 31 -50.90 42.72 -26.03
N LEU A 32 -50.74 41.97 -27.15
CA LEU A 32 -51.00 42.24 -28.56
C LEU A 32 -49.92 42.94 -29.41
N ALA A 33 -49.37 42.19 -30.40
CA ALA A 33 -49.82 42.32 -31.80
C ALA A 33 -49.13 41.26 -32.68
N ALA A 34 -49.88 40.53 -33.47
CA ALA A 34 -49.49 39.57 -34.46
C ALA A 34 -49.17 40.24 -35.79
N VAL A 35 -48.11 39.80 -36.47
CA VAL A 35 -47.93 39.86 -37.94
C VAL A 35 -47.13 38.63 -38.41
N PRO A 36 -47.58 37.83 -39.38
CA PRO A 36 -46.85 36.70 -39.90
C PRO A 36 -45.96 37.17 -41.03
N SER A 37 -44.69 36.91 -40.96
CA SER A 37 -43.80 36.94 -42.15
C SER A 37 -43.02 35.62 -42.24
N ALA A 38 -43.40 34.80 -43.17
CA ALA A 38 -42.68 33.61 -43.56
C ALA A 38 -41.33 34.01 -44.24
N LEU A 39 -40.24 33.75 -43.54
CA LEU A 39 -38.95 33.61 -44.15
C LEU A 39 -38.32 32.33 -43.59
N GLY A 40 -38.22 31.31 -44.49
CA GLY A 40 -37.51 30.07 -44.16
C GLY A 40 -36.02 30.35 -43.95
N VAL A 41 -35.64 30.38 -42.69
CA VAL A 41 -34.20 30.28 -42.31
C VAL A 41 -33.94 28.78 -42.13
N ALA A 42 -33.21 28.22 -43.09
CA ALA A 42 -32.59 26.90 -42.91
C ALA A 42 -31.74 26.95 -41.61
N LEU A 43 -32.28 26.39 -40.54
CA LEU A 43 -31.50 26.05 -39.34
C LEU A 43 -30.51 24.97 -39.76
N LEU A 44 -29.36 25.39 -40.31
CA LEU A 44 -28.13 24.59 -40.22
C LEU A 44 -27.94 24.29 -38.75
N GLY A 45 -28.36 23.05 -38.38
CA GLY A 45 -28.12 22.53 -37.04
C GLY A 45 -26.64 22.69 -36.73
N ARG A 46 -26.29 23.66 -35.89
CA ARG A 46 -25.01 23.63 -35.23
C ARG A 46 -24.97 22.28 -34.53
N PRO A 47 -23.91 21.47 -34.75
CA PRO A 47 -23.77 20.28 -33.92
C PRO A 47 -23.90 20.74 -32.48
N ALA A 48 -24.86 20.19 -31.75
CA ALA A 48 -24.96 20.41 -30.31
C ALA A 48 -23.60 20.06 -29.74
N ARG A 49 -22.87 21.11 -29.28
CA ARG A 49 -21.63 20.90 -28.57
C ARG A 49 -22.01 20.01 -27.42
N ALA A 50 -21.48 18.79 -27.40
CA ALA A 50 -21.72 17.89 -26.27
C ALA A 50 -21.46 18.73 -25.02
N ALA A 51 -22.44 18.78 -24.11
CA ALA A 51 -22.26 19.48 -22.86
C ALA A 51 -21.02 18.93 -22.20
N ASP A 52 -20.09 19.80 -21.80
CA ASP A 52 -18.87 19.39 -21.11
C ASP A 52 -19.27 18.53 -19.89
N GLU A 53 -18.96 17.25 -19.96
CA GLU A 53 -19.33 16.28 -18.93
C GLU A 53 -18.22 16.20 -17.89
N ARG A 54 -18.56 16.38 -16.60
CA ARG A 54 -17.60 16.30 -15.50
C ARG A 54 -17.61 14.89 -14.92
N LEU A 55 -16.47 14.21 -14.99
CA LEU A 55 -16.25 12.88 -14.44
C LEU A 55 -15.53 12.97 -13.08
N ILE A 56 -16.12 12.44 -12.02
CA ILE A 56 -15.55 12.47 -10.67
C ILE A 56 -14.85 11.15 -10.36
N VAL A 57 -13.53 11.20 -10.16
CA VAL A 57 -12.70 10.05 -9.84
C VAL A 57 -12.16 10.19 -8.42
N VAL A 58 -12.60 9.32 -7.50
CA VAL A 58 -12.06 9.25 -6.14
C VAL A 58 -10.77 8.43 -6.17
N THR A 59 -9.70 8.99 -5.57
CA THR A 59 -8.38 8.35 -5.60
C THR A 59 -7.56 8.69 -4.36
N SER A 60 -6.52 7.90 -4.10
CA SER A 60 -5.41 8.23 -3.20
C SER A 60 -4.04 8.16 -3.89
N PHE A 61 -4.04 8.08 -5.21
CA PHE A 61 -2.80 8.21 -5.99
C PHE A 61 -2.24 9.63 -5.90
N PRO A 62 -0.92 9.82 -6.06
CA PRO A 62 -0.29 11.13 -6.04
C PRO A 62 -0.70 11.99 -7.24
N GLU A 63 -0.60 13.31 -7.08
CA GLU A 63 -1.04 14.30 -8.07
C GLU A 63 -0.30 14.17 -9.41
N GLU A 64 0.98 13.83 -9.37
CA GLU A 64 1.82 13.65 -10.56
C GLU A 64 1.25 12.57 -11.50
N LEU A 65 0.75 11.47 -10.92
CA LEU A 65 0.11 10.42 -11.69
C LEU A 65 -1.25 10.85 -12.22
N THR A 66 -2.11 11.41 -11.36
CA THR A 66 -3.48 11.78 -11.73
C THR A 66 -3.53 12.87 -12.79
N THR A 67 -2.69 13.91 -12.68
CA THR A 67 -2.59 14.98 -13.69
C THR A 67 -2.17 14.45 -15.07
N ARG A 68 -1.28 13.45 -15.10
CA ARG A 68 -0.88 12.82 -16.37
C ARG A 68 -2.04 12.04 -17.00
N TYR A 69 -2.82 11.32 -16.20
CA TYR A 69 -3.98 10.59 -16.70
C TYR A 69 -5.08 11.53 -17.17
N GLU A 70 -5.35 12.62 -16.45
CA GLU A 70 -6.26 13.69 -16.85
C GLU A 70 -5.87 14.23 -18.22
N ALA A 71 -4.64 14.70 -18.37
CA ALA A 71 -4.15 15.32 -19.60
C ALA A 71 -4.23 14.37 -20.81
N GLU A 72 -3.88 13.09 -20.64
CA GLU A 72 -3.90 12.13 -21.74
C GLU A 72 -5.31 11.61 -22.06
N PHE A 73 -6.18 11.52 -21.04
CA PHE A 73 -7.58 11.13 -21.23
C PHE A 73 -8.38 12.23 -21.93
N GLU A 74 -8.28 13.48 -21.49
CA GLU A 74 -9.03 14.61 -22.04
C GLU A 74 -8.63 14.93 -23.50
N LYS A 75 -7.39 14.62 -23.91
CA LYS A 75 -7.00 14.65 -25.33
C LYS A 75 -7.79 13.66 -26.20
N LEU A 76 -8.14 12.52 -25.65
CA LEU A 76 -8.90 11.48 -26.36
C LEU A 76 -10.41 11.73 -26.30
N TYR A 77 -10.87 12.36 -25.21
CA TYR A 77 -12.28 12.61 -24.92
C TYR A 77 -12.51 14.09 -24.57
N PRO A 78 -12.36 15.03 -25.54
CA PRO A 78 -12.34 16.47 -25.27
C PRO A 78 -13.65 17.06 -24.73
N GLY A 79 -14.74 16.26 -24.67
CA GLY A 79 -16.01 16.63 -24.03
C GLY A 79 -16.17 16.11 -22.61
N VAL A 80 -15.16 15.42 -22.04
CA VAL A 80 -15.20 14.88 -20.66
C VAL A 80 -14.08 15.47 -19.86
N HIS A 81 -14.41 16.18 -18.77
CA HIS A 81 -13.43 16.77 -17.85
C HIS A 81 -13.31 15.94 -16.57
N VAL A 82 -12.12 15.42 -16.31
CA VAL A 82 -11.86 14.60 -15.13
C VAL A 82 -11.61 15.48 -13.92
N GLN A 83 -12.33 15.21 -12.83
CA GLN A 83 -12.03 15.79 -11.52
C GLN A 83 -11.58 14.70 -10.57
N PHE A 84 -10.33 14.76 -10.17
CA PHE A 84 -9.82 13.90 -9.10
C PHE A 84 -10.19 14.43 -7.73
N VAL A 85 -10.77 13.56 -6.90
CA VAL A 85 -11.07 13.82 -5.48
C VAL A 85 -10.16 12.94 -4.65
N TRP A 86 -9.10 13.55 -4.13
CA TRP A 86 -8.15 12.83 -3.31
C TRP A 86 -8.72 12.53 -1.92
N LYS A 87 -8.67 11.26 -1.51
CA LYS A 87 -9.13 10.77 -0.21
C LYS A 87 -8.18 9.70 0.32
N GLN A 88 -7.88 9.74 1.62
CA GLN A 88 -7.26 8.59 2.27
C GLN A 88 -8.18 7.37 2.20
N SER A 89 -7.61 6.17 2.21
CA SER A 89 -8.36 4.91 2.04
C SER A 89 -9.57 4.78 2.97
N ARG A 90 -9.45 5.19 4.24
CA ARG A 90 -10.56 5.15 5.21
C ARG A 90 -11.68 6.12 4.84
N ASP A 91 -11.32 7.34 4.46
CA ASP A 91 -12.29 8.39 4.12
C ASP A 91 -12.97 8.08 2.77
N ALA A 92 -12.24 7.47 1.83
CA ALA A 92 -12.81 6.95 0.58
C ALA A 92 -13.80 5.81 0.85
N LEU A 93 -13.46 4.88 1.77
CA LEU A 93 -14.37 3.79 2.15
C LEU A 93 -15.67 4.34 2.77
N ALA A 94 -15.58 5.33 3.65
CA ALA A 94 -16.74 5.99 4.25
C ALA A 94 -17.60 6.66 3.18
N LEU A 95 -17.01 7.55 2.38
CA LEU A 95 -17.68 8.27 1.29
C LEU A 95 -18.42 7.33 0.32
N LEU A 96 -17.72 6.28 -0.16
CA LEU A 96 -18.26 5.35 -1.16
C LEU A 96 -19.23 4.32 -0.58
N SER A 97 -19.34 4.23 0.75
CA SER A 97 -20.37 3.43 1.44
C SER A 97 -21.68 4.17 1.60
N ASP A 98 -21.68 5.49 1.44
CA ASP A 98 -22.90 6.30 1.48
C ASP A 98 -23.74 6.06 0.22
N LYS A 99 -25.06 6.31 0.32
CA LYS A 99 -26.02 6.02 -0.76
C LYS A 99 -25.73 6.80 -2.04
N ASP A 100 -25.30 8.05 -1.93
CA ASP A 100 -24.98 8.92 -3.08
C ASP A 100 -23.50 8.83 -3.51
N GLN A 101 -22.69 8.12 -2.74
CA GLN A 101 -21.25 7.92 -2.98
C GLN A 101 -20.49 9.24 -3.22
N GLY A 102 -20.99 10.35 -2.68
CA GLY A 102 -20.47 11.70 -2.91
C GLY A 102 -20.49 12.13 -4.38
N GLY A 103 -21.36 11.53 -5.21
CA GLY A 103 -21.44 11.77 -6.65
C GLY A 103 -20.25 11.24 -7.45
N ALA A 104 -19.43 10.36 -6.88
CA ALA A 104 -18.29 9.76 -7.55
C ALA A 104 -18.74 8.83 -8.68
N ASP A 105 -17.96 8.81 -9.78
CA ASP A 105 -18.19 7.94 -10.94
C ASP A 105 -17.25 6.76 -10.97
N VAL A 106 -16.00 6.98 -10.55
CA VAL A 106 -14.94 5.97 -10.53
C VAL A 106 -14.23 5.99 -9.18
N TYR A 107 -13.92 4.83 -8.65
CA TYR A 107 -12.96 4.63 -7.57
C TYR A 107 -11.69 4.00 -8.12
N TRP A 108 -10.56 4.69 -7.97
CA TRP A 108 -9.26 4.28 -8.50
C TRP A 108 -8.18 4.48 -7.44
N ALA A 109 -7.74 3.41 -6.78
CA ALA A 109 -6.86 3.56 -5.61
C ALA A 109 -6.05 2.29 -5.27
N PRO A 110 -4.86 2.43 -4.63
CA PRO A 110 -4.09 1.34 -4.04
C PRO A 110 -4.64 0.96 -2.65
N ALA A 111 -5.94 0.69 -2.57
CA ALA A 111 -6.67 0.44 -1.31
C ALA A 111 -7.24 -0.98 -1.31
N LEU A 112 -6.36 -1.99 -1.27
CA LEU A 112 -6.68 -3.41 -1.42
C LEU A 112 -7.91 -3.87 -0.61
N GLY A 113 -8.03 -3.42 0.65
CA GLY A 113 -9.12 -3.81 1.52
C GLY A 113 -10.47 -3.16 1.22
N ASN A 114 -10.50 -1.99 0.56
CA ASN A 114 -11.74 -1.24 0.32
C ASN A 114 -12.61 -1.90 -0.75
N PHE A 115 -12.01 -2.39 -1.83
CA PHE A 115 -12.75 -2.89 -2.98
C PHE A 115 -13.65 -4.09 -2.66
N PRO A 116 -13.18 -5.15 -1.96
CA PRO A 116 -14.07 -6.23 -1.54
C PRO A 116 -15.19 -5.76 -0.61
N ILE A 117 -14.90 -4.86 0.34
CA ILE A 117 -15.92 -4.32 1.26
C ILE A 117 -17.00 -3.56 0.49
N LEU A 118 -16.60 -2.69 -0.46
CA LEU A 118 -17.52 -1.91 -1.28
C LEU A 118 -18.30 -2.81 -2.25
N ARG A 119 -17.67 -3.84 -2.83
CA ARG A 119 -18.35 -4.87 -3.62
C ARG A 119 -19.46 -5.53 -2.83
N ASP A 120 -19.16 -6.00 -1.61
CA ASP A 120 -20.12 -6.71 -0.76
C ASP A 120 -21.28 -5.80 -0.30
N ARG A 121 -21.09 -4.48 -0.35
CA ARG A 121 -22.13 -3.46 -0.11
C ARG A 121 -22.89 -3.05 -1.36
N GLY A 122 -22.57 -3.63 -2.53
CA GLY A 122 -23.21 -3.27 -3.80
C GLY A 122 -22.81 -1.87 -4.33
N ALA A 123 -21.64 -1.37 -3.94
CA ALA A 123 -21.19 -0.01 -4.30
C ALA A 123 -20.62 0.11 -5.72
N PHE A 124 -20.56 -0.97 -6.50
CA PHE A 124 -19.97 -0.99 -7.83
C PHE A 124 -20.90 -1.55 -8.89
N GLN A 125 -20.72 -1.09 -10.13
CA GLN A 125 -21.37 -1.66 -11.33
C GLN A 125 -20.41 -2.58 -12.06
N LYS A 126 -20.97 -3.60 -12.74
CA LYS A 126 -20.19 -4.49 -13.61
C LYS A 126 -19.76 -3.78 -14.87
N PHE A 127 -18.54 -4.09 -15.29
CA PHE A 127 -18.04 -3.69 -16.60
C PHE A 127 -17.17 -4.81 -17.21
N ALA A 128 -17.16 -4.87 -18.53
CA ALA A 128 -16.36 -5.85 -19.26
C ALA A 128 -14.98 -5.30 -19.58
N VAL A 129 -13.97 -6.18 -19.53
CA VAL A 129 -12.61 -5.92 -19.98
C VAL A 129 -12.14 -7.03 -20.93
N ASP A 130 -11.15 -6.73 -21.75
CA ASP A 130 -10.47 -7.74 -22.59
C ASP A 130 -9.57 -8.63 -21.72
N ARG A 131 -10.02 -9.85 -21.46
CA ARG A 131 -9.29 -10.83 -20.64
C ARG A 131 -8.04 -11.39 -21.34
N ALA A 132 -7.91 -11.26 -22.65
CA ALA A 132 -6.69 -11.62 -23.34
C ALA A 132 -5.55 -10.65 -23.02
N ALA A 133 -5.89 -9.37 -22.89
CA ALA A 133 -4.94 -8.31 -22.54
C ALA A 133 -4.76 -8.13 -21.02
N LEU A 134 -5.81 -8.38 -20.23
CA LEU A 134 -5.85 -8.23 -18.77
C LEU A 134 -6.21 -9.58 -18.13
N PRO A 135 -5.23 -10.44 -17.85
CA PRO A 135 -5.50 -11.81 -17.38
C PRO A 135 -6.17 -11.85 -16.01
N GLY A 136 -6.11 -10.77 -15.24
CA GLY A 136 -6.68 -10.67 -13.89
C GLY A 136 -5.97 -11.57 -12.86
N ARG A 137 -4.80 -12.11 -13.21
CA ARG A 137 -3.98 -13.01 -12.40
C ARG A 137 -2.51 -12.72 -12.57
N LEU A 138 -1.73 -13.04 -11.53
CA LEU A 138 -0.28 -13.09 -11.57
C LEU A 138 0.15 -14.43 -10.94
N GLY A 139 0.60 -15.36 -11.76
CA GLY A 139 0.77 -16.73 -11.34
C GLY A 139 -0.54 -17.33 -10.79
N ALA A 140 -0.50 -17.93 -9.61
CA ALA A 140 -1.69 -18.45 -8.93
C ALA A 140 -2.56 -17.37 -8.28
N GLN A 141 -2.01 -16.17 -8.05
CA GLN A 141 -2.71 -15.10 -7.34
C GLN A 141 -3.76 -14.43 -8.21
N LEU A 142 -5.00 -14.32 -7.69
CA LEU A 142 -6.07 -13.56 -8.29
C LEU A 142 -5.84 -12.06 -8.01
N LEU A 143 -5.88 -11.26 -9.06
CA LEU A 143 -5.67 -9.80 -8.99
C LEU A 143 -7.00 -9.04 -9.11
N SER A 144 -7.88 -9.46 -10.03
CA SER A 144 -9.13 -8.79 -10.35
C SER A 144 -10.33 -9.53 -9.78
N ASP A 145 -11.45 -8.84 -9.61
CA ASP A 145 -12.68 -9.45 -9.11
C ASP A 145 -13.32 -10.38 -10.17
N PRO A 146 -13.56 -11.66 -9.85
CA PRO A 146 -14.18 -12.60 -10.80
C PRO A 146 -15.59 -12.21 -11.23
N SER A 147 -16.31 -11.43 -10.41
CA SER A 147 -17.67 -10.96 -10.74
C SER A 147 -17.69 -9.74 -11.67
N GLY A 148 -16.52 -9.16 -11.98
CA GLY A 148 -16.37 -8.03 -12.91
C GLY A 148 -16.78 -6.67 -12.32
N LEU A 149 -16.70 -6.50 -11.01
CA LEU A 149 -17.05 -5.26 -10.31
C LEU A 149 -15.85 -4.34 -10.07
N PHE A 150 -14.64 -4.89 -10.11
CA PHE A 150 -13.39 -4.11 -10.08
C PHE A 150 -12.24 -4.87 -10.76
N GLU A 151 -11.30 -4.13 -11.31
CA GLU A 151 -10.15 -4.68 -12.02
C GLU A 151 -8.84 -4.24 -11.40
N ALA A 152 -7.83 -5.11 -11.48
CA ALA A 152 -6.47 -4.72 -11.17
C ALA A 152 -5.99 -3.65 -12.16
N TYR A 153 -5.50 -2.55 -11.60
CA TYR A 153 -4.95 -1.43 -12.35
C TYR A 153 -3.43 -1.49 -12.40
N ASP A 154 -2.80 -1.70 -11.26
CA ASP A 154 -1.36 -1.96 -11.14
C ASP A 154 -1.11 -3.15 -10.21
N VAL A 155 0.12 -3.59 -10.17
CA VAL A 155 0.61 -4.52 -9.16
C VAL A 155 1.86 -3.95 -8.51
N ALA A 156 2.00 -4.15 -7.21
CA ALA A 156 3.16 -3.72 -6.47
C ALA A 156 3.75 -4.89 -5.68
N GLY A 157 5.03 -5.12 -5.83
CA GLY A 157 5.76 -6.16 -5.13
C GLY A 157 6.42 -5.65 -3.86
N TYR A 158 6.53 -6.51 -2.88
CA TYR A 158 7.16 -6.21 -1.60
C TYR A 158 8.55 -6.84 -1.55
N GLY A 159 9.53 -6.09 -1.04
CA GLY A 159 10.89 -6.59 -1.05
C GLY A 159 11.86 -5.70 -0.29
N ILE A 160 13.09 -5.76 -0.73
CA ILE A 160 14.23 -5.15 -0.06
C ILE A 160 14.96 -4.23 -1.03
N VAL A 161 15.01 -2.93 -0.73
CA VAL A 161 15.95 -2.02 -1.37
C VAL A 161 17.33 -2.24 -0.79
N VAL A 162 18.34 -2.26 -1.65
CA VAL A 162 19.72 -2.65 -1.33
C VAL A 162 20.70 -1.60 -1.82
N ASP A 163 21.70 -1.28 -1.03
CA ASP A 163 22.93 -0.63 -1.48
C ASP A 163 24.00 -1.70 -1.74
N PRO A 164 24.25 -2.11 -3.01
CA PRO A 164 25.22 -3.15 -3.33
C PRO A 164 26.64 -2.78 -2.94
N ALA A 165 26.99 -1.47 -3.01
CA ALA A 165 28.32 -1.01 -2.67
C ALA A 165 28.59 -1.07 -1.17
N ALA A 166 27.57 -0.74 -0.34
CA ALA A 166 27.66 -0.88 1.11
C ALA A 166 27.85 -2.36 1.51
N LEU A 167 27.05 -3.28 0.94
CA LEU A 167 27.21 -4.71 1.21
C LEU A 167 28.57 -5.23 0.77
N ALA A 168 29.05 -4.84 -0.41
CA ALA A 168 30.36 -5.28 -0.92
C ALA A 168 31.52 -4.80 -0.03
N ARG A 169 31.47 -3.56 0.50
CA ARG A 169 32.48 -3.05 1.46
C ARG A 169 32.58 -3.92 2.72
N ASP A 170 31.45 -4.45 3.16
CA ASP A 170 31.35 -5.28 4.37
C ASP A 170 31.51 -6.77 4.07
N GLY A 171 31.79 -7.16 2.81
CA GLY A 171 31.92 -8.56 2.38
C GLY A 171 30.60 -9.34 2.42
N LEU A 172 29.45 -8.64 2.41
CA LEU A 172 28.11 -9.23 2.52
C LEU A 172 27.48 -9.40 1.14
N LYS A 173 26.60 -10.39 1.04
CA LYS A 173 25.79 -10.64 -0.17
C LYS A 173 24.39 -10.04 0.01
N PRO A 174 23.68 -9.67 -1.08
CA PRO A 174 22.27 -9.35 -0.97
C PRO A 174 21.45 -10.53 -0.41
N PRO A 175 20.45 -10.27 0.46
CA PRO A 175 19.57 -11.31 0.97
C PRO A 175 18.71 -11.89 -0.15
N LYS A 176 18.36 -13.19 -0.07
CA LYS A 176 17.49 -13.88 -1.03
C LYS A 176 16.13 -14.22 -0.45
N ALA A 177 16.04 -14.40 0.85
CA ALA A 177 14.83 -14.70 1.58
C ALA A 177 14.60 -13.69 2.71
N TRP A 178 13.38 -13.58 3.20
CA TRP A 178 13.08 -12.73 4.35
C TRP A 178 13.88 -13.13 5.59
N SER A 179 14.09 -14.44 5.78
CA SER A 179 14.86 -14.98 6.90
C SER A 179 16.33 -14.58 6.90
N ASP A 180 16.90 -14.26 5.74
CA ASP A 180 18.31 -13.83 5.68
C ASP A 180 18.54 -12.52 6.46
N LEU A 181 17.51 -11.65 6.52
CA LEU A 181 17.59 -10.37 7.24
C LEU A 181 17.81 -10.52 8.76
N ALA A 182 17.50 -11.69 9.31
CA ALA A 182 17.74 -12.00 10.72
C ALA A 182 19.22 -12.36 11.02
N SER A 183 20.05 -12.51 9.98
CA SER A 183 21.47 -12.78 10.18
C SER A 183 22.13 -11.67 11.00
N PRO A 184 22.92 -12.01 12.02
CA PRO A 184 23.71 -11.04 12.79
C PRO A 184 24.61 -10.15 11.93
N ALA A 185 25.00 -10.63 10.74
CA ALA A 185 25.83 -9.88 9.80
C ALA A 185 25.13 -8.62 9.26
N TYR A 186 23.80 -8.59 9.25
CA TYR A 186 23.01 -7.41 8.83
C TYR A 186 22.59 -6.52 10.00
N ALA A 187 22.94 -6.86 11.25
CA ALA A 187 22.58 -6.03 12.40
C ALA A 187 23.14 -4.60 12.27
N GLY A 188 22.28 -3.61 12.49
CA GLY A 188 22.60 -2.19 12.31
C GLY A 188 22.56 -1.70 10.85
N ARG A 189 22.21 -2.58 9.88
CA ARG A 189 22.20 -2.28 8.44
C ARG A 189 20.80 -2.34 7.80
N VAL A 190 19.77 -2.61 8.59
CA VAL A 190 18.40 -2.81 8.10
C VAL A 190 17.52 -1.64 8.51
N ALA A 191 16.70 -1.14 7.59
CA ALA A 191 15.66 -0.15 7.82
C ALA A 191 14.27 -0.79 7.65
N MET A 192 13.37 -0.61 8.63
CA MET A 192 12.03 -1.19 8.66
C MET A 192 10.96 -0.11 8.84
N PRO A 193 9.84 -0.14 8.08
CA PRO A 193 8.73 0.78 8.26
C PRO A 193 7.84 0.36 9.43
N ILE A 194 7.36 1.32 10.24
CA ILE A 194 6.43 1.08 11.35
C ILE A 194 5.00 0.92 10.79
N PRO A 195 4.30 -0.22 10.99
CA PRO A 195 3.01 -0.48 10.35
C PRO A 195 1.88 0.42 10.82
N ALA A 196 1.91 0.91 12.07
CA ALA A 196 0.95 1.90 12.54
C ALA A 196 1.08 3.26 11.84
N LYS A 197 2.25 3.58 11.25
CA LYS A 197 2.55 4.87 10.63
C LYS A 197 2.62 4.82 9.11
N VAL A 198 2.93 3.66 8.52
CA VAL A 198 3.20 3.49 7.09
C VAL A 198 2.14 2.60 6.45
N GLY A 199 1.41 3.12 5.46
CA GLY A 199 0.20 2.49 4.91
C GLY A 199 0.39 1.11 4.29
N PHE A 200 1.51 0.84 3.61
CA PHE A 200 1.78 -0.45 2.97
C PHE A 200 2.39 -1.51 3.89
N SER A 201 2.98 -1.10 5.01
CA SER A 201 3.78 -2.02 5.82
C SER A 201 2.99 -3.09 6.58
N PRO A 202 1.71 -2.92 6.96
CA PRO A 202 0.92 -4.04 7.44
C PRO A 202 0.84 -5.20 6.43
N ALA A 203 0.67 -4.90 5.15
CA ALA A 203 0.65 -5.91 4.10
C ALA A 203 2.03 -6.56 3.88
N LEU A 204 3.10 -5.76 3.91
CA LEU A 204 4.48 -6.26 3.85
C LEU A 204 4.74 -7.30 4.95
N TYR A 205 4.37 -6.99 6.19
CA TYR A 205 4.58 -7.92 7.31
C TYR A 205 3.62 -9.10 7.27
N ASP A 206 2.39 -8.91 6.83
CA ASP A 206 1.45 -10.03 6.67
C ASP A 206 1.89 -11.01 5.58
N ILE A 207 2.58 -10.57 4.53
CA ILE A 207 3.24 -11.44 3.55
C ILE A 207 4.27 -12.35 4.24
N ILE A 208 5.11 -11.79 5.12
CA ILE A 208 6.08 -12.55 5.90
C ILE A 208 5.38 -13.49 6.87
N LEU A 209 4.35 -13.02 7.57
CA LEU A 209 3.57 -13.81 8.53
C LEU A 209 2.81 -14.97 7.87
N GLN A 210 2.29 -14.79 6.67
CA GLN A 210 1.63 -15.86 5.93
C GLN A 210 2.65 -16.85 5.36
N SER A 211 3.77 -16.37 4.83
CA SER A 211 4.76 -17.21 4.16
C SER A 211 5.63 -18.03 5.11
N GLU A 212 5.88 -17.51 6.31
CA GLU A 212 6.68 -18.18 7.35
C GLU A 212 5.83 -18.89 8.42
N GLY A 213 4.50 -18.64 8.45
CA GLY A 213 3.60 -19.01 9.53
C GLY A 213 3.57 -17.95 10.64
N TRP A 214 2.44 -17.84 11.33
CA TRP A 214 2.16 -16.71 12.23
C TRP A 214 3.20 -16.57 13.34
N GLU A 215 3.44 -17.62 14.13
CA GLU A 215 4.35 -17.56 15.27
C GLU A 215 5.82 -17.38 14.82
N ARG A 216 6.24 -18.13 13.78
CA ARG A 216 7.61 -18.02 13.27
C ARG A 216 7.84 -16.68 12.58
N GLY A 217 6.85 -16.17 11.86
CA GLY A 217 6.91 -14.87 11.22
C GLY A 217 7.06 -13.73 12.23
N TRP A 218 6.34 -13.77 13.36
CA TRP A 218 6.54 -12.79 14.44
C TRP A 218 7.91 -12.90 15.09
N ALA A 219 8.41 -14.11 15.33
CA ALA A 219 9.77 -14.31 15.82
C ALA A 219 10.81 -13.73 14.86
N LEU A 220 10.64 -13.98 13.56
CA LEU A 220 11.50 -13.43 12.50
C LEU A 220 11.45 -11.90 12.47
N LEU A 221 10.26 -11.29 12.52
CA LEU A 221 10.10 -9.83 12.54
C LEU A 221 10.74 -9.19 13.77
N ALA A 222 10.60 -9.81 14.94
CA ALA A 222 11.23 -9.33 16.18
C ALA A 222 12.77 -9.42 16.10
N GLU A 223 13.30 -10.47 15.51
CA GLU A 223 14.74 -10.65 15.31
C GLU A 223 15.31 -9.62 14.33
N ILE A 224 14.70 -9.46 13.16
CA ILE A 224 15.10 -8.42 12.19
C ILE A 224 15.08 -7.04 12.85
N ALA A 225 13.99 -6.73 13.58
CA ALA A 225 13.83 -5.46 14.27
C ALA A 225 14.88 -5.24 15.38
N GLY A 226 15.39 -6.33 15.99
CA GLY A 226 16.50 -6.31 16.93
C GLY A 226 17.81 -5.74 16.35
N GLY A 227 17.97 -5.82 15.02
CA GLY A 227 19.10 -5.25 14.29
C GLY A 227 18.75 -4.07 13.38
N ALA A 228 17.52 -3.53 13.42
CA ALA A 228 17.03 -2.55 12.46
C ALA A 228 16.79 -1.16 13.03
N GLU A 229 16.79 -0.14 12.14
CA GLU A 229 16.22 1.19 12.39
C GLU A 229 14.73 1.18 12.02
N LEU A 230 13.86 1.67 12.91
CA LEU A 230 12.42 1.74 12.69
C LEU A 230 12.00 3.13 12.19
N LEU A 231 11.23 3.20 11.11
CA LEU A 231 10.93 4.42 10.38
C LEU A 231 9.42 4.68 10.25
N GLY A 232 9.02 5.93 10.43
CA GLY A 232 7.62 6.35 10.42
C GLY A 232 7.11 6.88 9.07
N SER A 233 7.89 6.81 7.98
CA SER A 233 7.46 7.26 6.65
C SER A 233 7.61 6.16 5.60
N GLY A 234 6.74 6.17 4.57
CA GLY A 234 6.76 5.14 3.53
C GLY A 234 8.02 5.17 2.66
N SER A 235 8.54 6.34 2.35
CA SER A 235 9.81 6.52 1.64
C SER A 235 11.04 6.33 2.54
N GLY A 236 10.85 6.28 3.87
CA GLY A 236 11.92 6.22 4.86
C GLY A 236 12.95 5.12 4.62
N PRO A 237 12.56 3.85 4.45
CA PRO A 237 13.54 2.79 4.22
C PRO A 237 14.43 3.03 2.99
N THR A 238 13.82 3.44 1.87
CA THR A 238 14.60 3.75 0.65
C THR A 238 15.52 4.97 0.85
N ALA A 239 15.03 6.02 1.51
CA ALA A 239 15.83 7.21 1.82
C ALA A 239 17.00 6.87 2.76
N THR A 240 16.77 6.06 3.79
CA THR A 240 17.81 5.63 4.73
C THR A 240 18.94 4.85 4.05
N VAL A 241 18.58 3.97 3.09
CA VAL A 241 19.57 3.24 2.29
C VAL A 241 20.31 4.17 1.34
N LYS A 242 19.61 5.06 0.64
CA LYS A 242 20.20 6.08 -0.24
C LYS A 242 21.20 6.96 0.51
N ASP A 243 20.87 7.38 1.74
CA ASP A 243 21.71 8.23 2.56
C ASP A 243 22.88 7.47 3.24
N GLY A 244 23.01 6.14 3.01
CA GLY A 244 24.09 5.30 3.52
C GLY A 244 23.98 4.99 5.02
N ARG A 245 22.84 5.27 5.68
CA ARG A 245 22.59 4.95 7.10
C ARG A 245 22.24 3.47 7.30
N ALA A 246 21.68 2.82 6.28
CA ALA A 246 21.46 1.38 6.21
C ALA A 246 21.95 0.85 4.86
N ALA A 247 22.16 -0.46 4.77
CA ALA A 247 22.48 -1.12 3.50
C ALA A 247 21.25 -1.82 2.89
N LEU A 248 20.23 -2.07 3.71
CA LEU A 248 19.02 -2.82 3.38
C LEU A 248 17.78 -2.09 3.91
N GLY A 249 16.70 -2.05 3.14
CA GLY A 249 15.45 -1.45 3.58
C GLY A 249 14.23 -2.26 3.12
N LEU A 250 13.36 -2.65 4.05
CA LEU A 250 12.09 -3.29 3.72
C LEU A 250 11.13 -2.26 3.15
N THR A 251 10.66 -2.47 1.93
CA THR A 251 9.80 -1.49 1.26
C THR A 251 8.91 -2.13 0.18
N ILE A 252 8.06 -1.34 -0.41
CA ILE A 252 7.31 -1.65 -1.62
C ILE A 252 8.11 -1.14 -2.83
N ASP A 253 8.09 -1.88 -3.90
CA ASP A 253 8.98 -1.74 -5.06
C ASP A 253 9.01 -0.36 -5.71
N PHE A 254 7.87 0.32 -5.87
CA PHE A 254 7.82 1.61 -6.54
C PHE A 254 8.65 2.71 -5.84
N PHE A 255 8.86 2.64 -4.52
CA PHE A 255 9.77 3.58 -3.83
C PHE A 255 11.23 3.35 -4.24
N ALA A 256 11.64 2.09 -4.35
CA ALA A 256 12.97 1.74 -4.80
C ALA A 256 13.17 2.08 -6.28
N PHE A 257 12.22 1.71 -7.15
CA PHE A 257 12.31 1.98 -8.58
C PHE A 257 12.26 3.48 -8.91
N ASN A 258 11.50 4.26 -8.14
CA ASN A 258 11.57 5.71 -8.26
C ASN A 258 12.98 6.24 -7.96
N ALA A 259 13.64 5.75 -6.92
CA ALA A 259 15.02 6.14 -6.63
C ALA A 259 15.98 5.70 -7.75
N LEU A 260 15.84 4.47 -8.26
CA LEU A 260 16.65 3.99 -9.39
C LEU A 260 16.44 4.83 -10.66
N ALA A 261 15.20 5.18 -10.97
CA ALA A 261 14.86 6.02 -12.13
C ALA A 261 15.46 7.44 -12.02
N ASN A 262 15.67 7.94 -10.80
CA ASN A 262 16.36 9.19 -10.51
C ASN A 262 17.90 9.05 -10.43
N GLY A 263 18.45 7.90 -10.84
CA GLY A 263 19.91 7.70 -10.99
C GLY A 263 20.61 7.22 -9.73
N GLU A 264 19.87 6.86 -8.66
CA GLU A 264 20.48 6.30 -7.46
C GLU A 264 21.07 4.91 -7.73
N LYS A 265 22.24 4.64 -7.18
CA LYS A 265 22.98 3.37 -7.38
C LYS A 265 22.51 2.30 -6.39
N LEU A 266 21.23 2.03 -6.40
CA LEU A 266 20.59 1.03 -5.57
C LEU A 266 20.21 -0.20 -6.39
N ALA A 267 19.78 -1.26 -5.70
CA ALA A 267 19.15 -2.41 -6.31
C ALA A 267 17.86 -2.74 -5.54
N PHE A 268 16.99 -3.55 -6.13
CA PHE A 268 15.82 -4.08 -5.45
C PHE A 268 15.78 -5.59 -5.57
N VAL A 269 15.53 -6.25 -4.45
CA VAL A 269 15.43 -7.70 -4.37
C VAL A 269 14.00 -8.07 -4.01
N TYR A 270 13.38 -8.93 -4.82
CA TYR A 270 12.17 -9.66 -4.44
C TYR A 270 12.62 -10.94 -3.72
N PRO A 271 12.44 -11.03 -2.39
CA PRO A 271 12.81 -12.25 -1.66
C PRO A 271 11.96 -13.43 -2.08
N GLU A 272 12.49 -14.63 -1.89
CA GLU A 272 11.69 -15.85 -2.00
C GLU A 272 10.45 -15.75 -1.12
N LYS A 273 9.32 -16.24 -1.61
CA LYS A 273 8.01 -16.19 -0.96
C LYS A 273 7.48 -14.76 -0.73
N THR A 274 7.81 -13.80 -1.60
CA THR A 274 7.13 -12.51 -1.59
C THR A 274 5.80 -12.57 -2.32
N ALA A 275 5.02 -11.47 -2.27
CA ALA A 275 3.77 -11.32 -2.99
C ALA A 275 3.70 -9.98 -3.73
N PHE A 276 2.89 -9.96 -4.78
CA PHE A 276 2.51 -8.76 -5.51
C PHE A 276 1.03 -8.49 -5.25
N LEU A 277 0.71 -7.30 -4.77
CA LEU A 277 -0.65 -6.91 -4.45
C LEU A 277 -1.15 -5.85 -5.42
N PRO A 278 -2.40 -5.97 -5.91
CA PRO A 278 -2.95 -5.03 -6.88
C PRO A 278 -3.46 -3.74 -6.24
N ALA A 279 -3.35 -2.63 -6.97
CA ALA A 279 -4.29 -1.54 -6.86
C ALA A 279 -5.46 -1.79 -7.81
N HIS A 280 -6.61 -1.18 -7.56
CA HIS A 280 -7.82 -1.47 -8.30
C HIS A 280 -8.49 -0.21 -8.85
N ILE A 281 -9.35 -0.44 -9.88
CA ILE A 281 -10.26 0.54 -10.44
C ILE A 281 -11.66 -0.06 -10.56
N ALA A 282 -12.70 0.73 -10.26
CA ALA A 282 -14.09 0.32 -10.29
C ALA A 282 -15.00 1.48 -10.72
N ILE A 283 -16.15 1.15 -11.34
CA ILE A 283 -17.21 2.10 -11.63
C ILE A 283 -18.20 2.07 -10.46
N THR A 284 -18.55 3.22 -9.91
CA THR A 284 -19.48 3.30 -8.77
C THR A 284 -20.91 2.93 -9.17
N ALA A 285 -21.68 2.40 -8.22
CA ALA A 285 -23.08 2.04 -8.46
C ALA A 285 -23.98 3.28 -8.67
N GLY A 286 -23.63 4.40 -8.05
CA GLY A 286 -24.40 5.65 -8.07
C GLY A 286 -24.17 6.51 -9.32
N THR A 287 -23.17 6.19 -10.16
CA THR A 287 -22.89 7.04 -11.32
C THR A 287 -24.04 7.14 -12.31
N GLN A 288 -24.32 8.36 -12.73
CA GLN A 288 -25.23 8.65 -13.85
C GLN A 288 -24.49 8.82 -15.18
N ARG A 289 -23.15 8.70 -15.15
CA ARG A 289 -22.22 8.93 -16.26
C ARG A 289 -21.46 7.64 -16.64
N PHE A 290 -22.18 6.52 -16.69
CA PHE A 290 -21.56 5.20 -16.91
C PHE A 290 -20.65 5.16 -18.15
N SER A 291 -21.09 5.79 -19.27
CA SER A 291 -20.31 5.81 -20.51
C SER A 291 -18.97 6.53 -20.36
N ALA A 292 -18.96 7.69 -19.70
CA ALA A 292 -17.73 8.45 -19.41
C ALA A 292 -16.84 7.71 -18.40
N ALA A 293 -17.45 7.15 -17.34
CA ALA A 293 -16.74 6.34 -16.35
C ALA A 293 -16.09 5.11 -16.99
N LYS A 294 -16.82 4.41 -17.87
CA LYS A 294 -16.30 3.25 -18.62
C LYS A 294 -15.16 3.66 -19.55
N ALA A 295 -15.30 4.79 -20.27
CA ALA A 295 -14.25 5.30 -21.14
C ALA A 295 -12.96 5.62 -20.37
N PHE A 296 -13.07 6.21 -19.17
CA PHE A 296 -11.91 6.45 -18.30
C PHE A 296 -11.28 5.13 -17.81
N VAL A 297 -12.09 4.16 -17.38
CA VAL A 297 -11.60 2.84 -16.95
C VAL A 297 -10.91 2.13 -18.13
N ASP A 298 -11.50 2.16 -19.33
CA ASP A 298 -10.90 1.55 -20.52
C ASP A 298 -9.58 2.22 -20.89
N PHE A 299 -9.51 3.55 -20.81
CA PHE A 299 -8.26 4.27 -21.02
C PHE A 299 -7.21 3.89 -19.99
N ALA A 300 -7.57 3.89 -18.69
CA ALA A 300 -6.65 3.56 -17.61
C ALA A 300 -6.09 2.13 -17.71
N LEU A 301 -6.92 1.19 -18.20
CA LEU A 301 -6.55 -0.21 -18.42
C LEU A 301 -6.00 -0.49 -19.82
N SER A 302 -5.97 0.49 -20.73
CA SER A 302 -5.38 0.34 -22.07
C SER A 302 -3.86 0.21 -22.02
N SER A 303 -3.23 -0.31 -23.08
CA SER A 303 -1.76 -0.36 -23.18
C SER A 303 -1.13 1.03 -23.04
N LYS A 304 -1.75 2.08 -23.59
CA LYS A 304 -1.30 3.46 -23.45
C LYS A 304 -1.40 3.92 -22.01
N GLY A 305 -2.56 3.77 -21.38
CA GLY A 305 -2.77 4.17 -19.98
C GLY A 305 -1.82 3.43 -19.03
N GLN A 306 -1.67 2.13 -19.22
CA GLN A 306 -0.80 1.30 -18.39
C GLN A 306 0.69 1.68 -18.52
N LYS A 307 1.15 2.12 -19.70
CA LYS A 307 2.52 2.59 -19.88
C LYS A 307 2.81 3.90 -19.14
N LEU A 308 1.82 4.77 -18.93
CA LEU A 308 1.99 6.02 -18.20
C LEU A 308 2.45 5.81 -16.75
N MET A 309 2.10 4.68 -16.13
CA MET A 309 2.50 4.40 -14.75
C MET A 309 3.95 3.92 -14.61
N MET A 310 4.62 3.55 -15.72
CA MET A 310 6.04 3.17 -15.70
C MET A 310 7.00 4.36 -15.78
N GLU A 311 6.46 5.59 -15.95
CA GLU A 311 7.28 6.80 -15.95
C GLU A 311 8.06 6.96 -14.64
N ALA A 312 9.22 7.61 -14.71
CA ALA A 312 10.20 7.69 -13.63
C ALA A 312 9.63 8.20 -12.29
N ASP A 313 8.66 9.11 -12.32
CA ASP A 313 8.03 9.71 -11.15
C ASP A 313 7.00 8.80 -10.46
N SER A 314 6.44 7.81 -11.15
CA SER A 314 5.50 6.84 -10.59
C SER A 314 6.09 5.44 -10.41
N SER A 315 6.89 4.98 -11.36
CA SER A 315 7.65 3.71 -11.32
C SER A 315 6.80 2.50 -10.87
N ARG A 316 5.55 2.43 -11.35
CA ARG A 316 4.60 1.36 -10.99
C ARG A 316 4.56 0.27 -12.05
N HIS A 317 4.09 -0.90 -11.66
CA HIS A 317 3.99 -2.08 -12.53
C HIS A 317 2.58 -2.22 -13.11
N PRO A 318 2.42 -2.14 -14.44
CA PRO A 318 1.17 -2.44 -15.14
C PRO A 318 0.57 -3.80 -14.75
N ALA A 319 -0.76 -3.86 -14.67
CA ALA A 319 -1.50 -5.12 -14.50
C ALA A 319 -1.69 -5.88 -15.84
N ARG A 320 -1.16 -5.33 -16.95
CA ARG A 320 -1.30 -5.94 -18.28
C ARG A 320 0.08 -6.27 -18.88
N PRO A 321 0.31 -7.55 -19.28
CA PRO A 321 1.62 -8.03 -19.73
C PRO A 321 2.16 -7.32 -20.97
N ASP A 322 1.31 -6.97 -21.93
CA ASP A 322 1.72 -6.32 -23.19
C ASP A 322 2.26 -4.88 -22.99
N ALA A 323 1.96 -4.26 -21.86
CA ALA A 323 2.49 -2.94 -21.53
C ALA A 323 4.02 -2.96 -21.31
N TYR A 324 4.60 -4.12 -20.96
CA TYR A 324 6.05 -4.26 -20.76
C TYR A 324 6.86 -4.36 -22.05
N ALA A 325 6.21 -4.44 -23.20
CA ALA A 325 6.91 -4.41 -24.49
C ALA A 325 7.67 -3.09 -24.66
N GLY A 326 9.00 -3.18 -24.82
CA GLY A 326 9.89 -2.01 -24.94
C GLY A 326 10.10 -1.23 -23.62
N LYS A 327 9.83 -1.84 -22.47
CA LYS A 327 10.04 -1.24 -21.16
C LYS A 327 11.50 -0.82 -20.91
N PRO A 328 11.75 0.21 -20.06
CA PRO A 328 13.08 0.53 -19.58
C PRO A 328 13.77 -0.68 -18.92
N ALA A 329 15.09 -0.81 -19.06
CA ALA A 329 15.84 -1.95 -18.52
C ALA A 329 15.68 -2.11 -16.99
N ALA A 330 15.52 -1.00 -16.26
CA ALA A 330 15.35 -1.00 -14.81
C ALA A 330 13.95 -1.49 -14.36
N VAL A 331 12.95 -1.48 -15.27
CA VAL A 331 11.60 -1.94 -14.95
C VAL A 331 11.55 -3.47 -14.97
N VAL A 332 11.16 -4.06 -13.85
CA VAL A 332 10.92 -5.50 -13.74
C VAL A 332 9.54 -5.82 -14.32
N ASP A 333 9.44 -6.89 -15.10
CA ASP A 333 8.18 -7.45 -15.54
C ASP A 333 7.74 -8.54 -14.55
N PRO A 334 6.71 -8.32 -13.73
CA PRO A 334 6.27 -9.32 -12.75
C PRO A 334 5.78 -10.62 -13.41
N PHE A 335 5.25 -10.53 -14.64
CA PHE A 335 4.75 -11.71 -15.37
C PHE A 335 5.87 -12.59 -15.92
N ALA A 336 7.09 -12.06 -15.99
CA ALA A 336 8.29 -12.79 -16.42
C ALA A 336 9.13 -13.36 -15.27
N LEU A 337 8.74 -13.08 -14.01
CA LEU A 337 9.48 -13.58 -12.84
C LEU A 337 9.29 -15.11 -12.68
N PRO A 338 10.30 -15.82 -12.14
CA PRO A 338 10.20 -17.24 -11.86
C PRO A 338 9.01 -17.56 -10.95
N PRO A 339 8.26 -18.66 -11.18
CA PRO A 339 7.10 -19.02 -10.36
C PRO A 339 7.40 -19.12 -8.86
N GLY A 340 8.61 -19.53 -8.46
CA GLY A 340 9.02 -19.62 -7.05
C GLY A 340 9.18 -18.28 -6.32
N THR A 341 9.18 -17.16 -7.05
CA THR A 341 9.19 -15.81 -6.46
C THR A 341 7.89 -15.50 -5.70
N PHE A 342 6.78 -16.09 -6.12
CA PHE A 342 5.46 -15.77 -5.61
C PHE A 342 5.03 -16.69 -4.49
N TYR A 343 4.62 -16.10 -3.36
CA TYR A 343 3.83 -16.77 -2.34
C TYR A 343 2.35 -16.67 -2.70
N PRO A 344 1.55 -17.74 -2.56
CA PRO A 344 0.11 -17.68 -2.78
C PRO A 344 -0.58 -16.96 -1.62
N TYR A 345 -0.41 -15.64 -1.56
CA TYR A 345 -0.92 -14.78 -0.52
C TYR A 345 -2.46 -14.82 -0.45
N ASP A 346 -2.98 -15.10 0.74
CA ASP A 346 -4.41 -15.07 1.00
C ASP A 346 -4.86 -13.62 1.26
N ALA A 347 -5.42 -13.01 0.21
CA ALA A 347 -5.88 -11.63 0.26
C ALA A 347 -7.10 -11.43 1.19
N GLU A 348 -7.93 -12.47 1.41
CA GLU A 348 -9.08 -12.39 2.32
C GLU A 348 -8.64 -12.32 3.78
N ILE A 349 -7.64 -13.11 4.15
CA ILE A 349 -7.00 -13.01 5.46
C ILE A 349 -6.29 -11.66 5.58
N GLY A 350 -5.47 -11.31 4.58
CA GLY A 350 -4.65 -10.08 4.60
C GLY A 350 -5.45 -8.79 4.66
N ARG A 351 -6.66 -8.76 4.13
CA ARG A 351 -7.56 -7.62 4.24
C ARG A 351 -8.06 -7.36 5.67
N ARG A 352 -8.12 -8.38 6.52
CA ARG A 352 -8.64 -8.32 7.90
C ARG A 352 -7.56 -8.06 8.96
N ARG A 353 -6.30 -8.39 8.66
CA ARG A 353 -5.17 -8.35 9.59
C ARG A 353 -4.46 -7.01 9.82
N PRO A 354 -4.59 -5.95 8.97
CA PRO A 354 -3.76 -4.76 9.11
C PRO A 354 -3.79 -4.11 10.49
N GLY A 355 -4.97 -4.12 11.15
CA GLY A 355 -5.10 -3.61 12.52
C GLY A 355 -4.35 -4.47 13.54
N ALA A 356 -4.54 -5.78 13.49
CA ALA A 356 -3.86 -6.72 14.39
C ALA A 356 -2.33 -6.69 14.19
N VAL A 357 -1.86 -6.67 12.93
CA VAL A 357 -0.43 -6.56 12.60
C VAL A 357 0.16 -5.25 13.13
N SER A 358 -0.53 -4.13 12.95
CA SER A 358 -0.05 -2.82 13.44
C SER A 358 0.04 -2.78 14.96
N VAL A 359 -1.01 -3.22 15.65
CA VAL A 359 -1.05 -3.23 17.13
C VAL A 359 0.01 -4.17 17.70
N MET A 360 0.13 -5.38 17.14
CA MET A 360 1.13 -6.34 17.63
C MET A 360 2.56 -5.84 17.39
N PHE A 361 2.82 -5.23 16.24
CA PHE A 361 4.13 -4.65 15.97
C PHE A 361 4.47 -3.53 16.97
N ASP A 362 3.50 -2.67 17.30
CA ASP A 362 3.72 -1.61 18.29
C ASP A 362 3.98 -2.19 19.67
N LEU A 363 3.13 -3.10 20.16
CA LEU A 363 3.27 -3.70 21.50
C LEU A 363 4.56 -4.52 21.64
N ALA A 364 4.88 -5.32 20.62
CA ALA A 364 6.02 -6.24 20.68
C ALA A 364 7.34 -5.60 20.25
N ILE A 365 7.34 -4.62 19.35
CA ILE A 365 8.55 -4.13 18.71
C ILE A 365 8.74 -2.63 18.95
N THR A 366 7.81 -1.77 18.50
CA THR A 366 8.02 -0.31 18.50
C THR A 366 8.14 0.25 19.91
N GLU A 367 7.19 -0.08 20.82
CA GLU A 367 7.17 0.43 22.20
C GLU A 367 8.40 -0.02 23.01
N ARG A 368 9.01 -1.12 22.65
CA ARG A 368 10.12 -1.76 23.37
C ARG A 368 11.36 -1.98 22.50
N HIS A 369 11.58 -1.14 21.50
CA HIS A 369 12.62 -1.37 20.49
C HIS A 369 14.03 -1.51 21.11
N ALA A 370 14.40 -0.63 22.03
CA ALA A 370 15.70 -0.72 22.70
C ALA A 370 15.90 -2.03 23.50
N GLU A 371 14.82 -2.55 24.11
CA GLU A 371 14.81 -3.85 24.78
C GLU A 371 14.96 -4.99 23.78
N THR A 372 14.22 -4.94 22.68
CA THR A 372 14.33 -5.90 21.57
C THR A 372 15.74 -5.98 21.03
N GLN A 373 16.38 -4.82 20.80
CA GLN A 373 17.76 -4.75 20.35
C GLN A 373 18.76 -5.36 21.34
N ARG A 374 18.59 -5.08 22.64
CA ARG A 374 19.48 -5.67 23.67
C ARG A 374 19.32 -7.19 23.73
N LEU A 375 18.08 -7.68 23.74
CA LEU A 375 17.79 -9.11 23.84
C LEU A 375 18.35 -9.90 22.66
N TRP A 376 18.10 -9.45 21.42
CA TRP A 376 18.60 -10.16 20.24
C TRP A 376 20.12 -10.11 20.12
N ARG A 377 20.75 -9.00 20.49
CA ARG A 377 22.23 -8.95 20.58
C ARG A 377 22.78 -9.97 21.58
N ALA A 378 22.16 -10.10 22.76
CA ALA A 378 22.57 -11.07 23.76
C ALA A 378 22.39 -12.52 23.27
N ILE A 379 21.24 -12.82 22.64
CA ILE A 379 20.99 -14.15 22.04
C ILE A 379 22.06 -14.48 20.99
N HIS A 380 22.31 -13.61 20.04
CA HIS A 380 23.29 -13.84 18.97
C HIS A 380 24.73 -13.97 19.52
N ALA A 381 25.09 -13.20 20.56
CA ALA A 381 26.39 -13.32 21.21
C ALA A 381 26.55 -14.67 21.91
N ALA A 382 25.51 -15.14 22.62
CA ALA A 382 25.52 -16.43 23.26
C ALA A 382 25.58 -17.60 22.22
N GLU A 383 24.83 -17.50 21.12
CA GLU A 383 24.90 -18.46 20.00
C GLU A 383 26.30 -18.55 19.39
N ALA A 384 26.96 -17.41 19.18
CA ALA A 384 28.34 -17.37 18.66
C ALA A 384 29.35 -18.02 19.61
N ARG A 385 29.20 -17.79 20.93
CA ARG A 385 30.04 -18.45 21.95
C ARG A 385 29.81 -19.96 21.99
N LEU A 386 28.54 -20.38 21.97
CA LEU A 386 28.16 -21.81 21.93
C LEU A 386 28.65 -22.52 20.69
N ALA A 387 28.74 -21.83 19.56
CA ALA A 387 29.34 -22.37 18.34
C ALA A 387 30.84 -22.60 18.49
N ALA A 388 31.55 -21.76 19.25
CA ALA A 388 32.98 -21.88 19.52
C ALA A 388 33.30 -22.88 20.66
N ALA A 389 32.42 -22.93 21.69
CA ALA A 389 32.54 -23.81 22.85
C ALA A 389 31.18 -24.49 23.13
N PRO A 390 30.91 -25.67 22.54
CA PRO A 390 29.60 -26.32 22.66
C PRO A 390 29.25 -26.72 24.10
N ASP A 391 28.13 -26.18 24.62
CA ASP A 391 27.46 -26.62 25.83
C ASP A 391 26.01 -26.98 25.51
N PRO A 392 25.59 -28.25 25.55
CA PRO A 392 24.22 -28.68 25.23
C PRO A 392 23.15 -28.03 26.11
N ALA A 393 23.43 -27.79 27.39
CA ALA A 393 22.49 -27.17 28.30
C ALA A 393 22.36 -25.65 28.04
N GLY A 394 23.47 -24.98 27.75
CA GLY A 394 23.47 -23.59 27.30
C GLY A 394 22.75 -23.41 25.96
N ALA A 395 22.99 -24.30 25.01
CA ALA A 395 22.30 -24.29 23.72
C ALA A 395 20.79 -24.46 23.87
N ALA A 396 20.33 -25.36 24.73
CA ALA A 396 18.90 -25.52 25.02
C ALA A 396 18.29 -24.28 25.68
N ALA A 397 19.01 -23.63 26.58
CA ALA A 397 18.59 -22.39 27.23
C ALA A 397 18.45 -21.24 26.23
N VAL A 398 19.45 -21.05 25.33
CA VAL A 398 19.44 -20.01 24.30
C VAL A 398 18.33 -20.27 23.27
N ALA A 399 18.12 -21.52 22.86
CA ALA A 399 17.02 -21.88 21.97
C ALA A 399 15.62 -21.55 22.59
N LYS A 400 15.46 -21.80 23.89
CA LYS A 400 14.25 -21.37 24.63
C LYS A 400 14.13 -19.85 24.69
N ALA A 401 15.22 -19.15 24.97
CA ALA A 401 15.28 -17.69 25.01
C ALA A 401 14.87 -17.09 23.65
N ARG A 402 15.37 -17.64 22.55
CA ARG A 402 15.02 -17.23 21.19
C ARG A 402 13.51 -17.35 20.93
N LYS A 403 12.90 -18.47 21.34
CA LYS A 403 11.44 -18.66 21.23
C LYS A 403 10.65 -17.62 22.02
N LEU A 404 11.09 -17.32 23.25
CA LEU A 404 10.45 -16.31 24.10
C LEU A 404 10.66 -14.88 23.59
N ALA A 405 11.81 -14.58 22.99
CA ALA A 405 12.09 -13.27 22.40
C ALA A 405 11.15 -12.93 21.23
N GLY A 406 10.70 -13.95 20.49
CA GLY A 406 9.73 -13.83 19.39
C GLY A 406 8.29 -14.08 19.80
N PHE A 407 7.97 -14.14 21.10
CA PHE A 407 6.63 -14.44 21.59
C PHE A 407 5.58 -13.42 21.12
N THR A 408 4.43 -13.93 20.68
CA THR A 408 3.22 -13.16 20.38
C THR A 408 2.03 -13.71 21.16
N PRO A 409 1.22 -12.87 21.81
CA PRO A 409 0.04 -13.31 22.55
C PRO A 409 -1.17 -13.64 21.66
N ILE A 410 -1.12 -13.33 20.38
CA ILE A 410 -2.15 -13.70 19.40
C ILE A 410 -1.75 -15.01 18.74
N SER A 411 -2.58 -16.05 18.88
CA SER A 411 -2.38 -17.32 18.18
C SER A 411 -2.73 -17.24 16.69
N GLU A 412 -2.24 -18.18 15.88
CA GLU A 412 -2.61 -18.28 14.47
C GLU A 412 -4.12 -18.45 14.26
N ALA A 413 -4.79 -19.20 15.13
CA ALA A 413 -6.24 -19.38 15.10
C ALA A 413 -6.97 -18.04 15.28
N GLN A 414 -6.56 -17.25 16.27
CA GLN A 414 -7.11 -15.90 16.49
C GLN A 414 -6.82 -14.94 15.32
N ALA A 415 -5.65 -15.06 14.72
CA ALA A 415 -5.27 -14.26 13.57
C ALA A 415 -6.03 -14.62 12.26
N LYS A 416 -6.81 -15.72 12.28
CA LYS A 416 -7.72 -16.13 11.20
C LYS A 416 -9.20 -15.90 11.55
N ASP A 417 -9.51 -15.65 12.82
CA ASP A 417 -10.88 -15.44 13.30
C ASP A 417 -11.35 -14.00 13.03
N SER A 418 -12.37 -13.88 12.19
CA SER A 418 -12.95 -12.58 11.83
C SER A 418 -13.50 -11.83 13.04
N THR A 419 -14.18 -12.52 13.96
CA THR A 419 -14.75 -11.92 15.17
C THR A 419 -13.68 -11.39 16.11
N PHE A 420 -12.55 -12.11 16.21
CA PHE A 420 -11.40 -11.63 16.96
C PHE A 420 -10.77 -10.40 16.30
N LEU A 421 -10.61 -10.43 14.97
CA LEU A 421 -10.00 -9.34 14.20
C LEU A 421 -10.86 -8.06 14.19
N ASP A 422 -12.17 -8.15 14.37
CA ASP A 422 -13.07 -7.00 14.49
C ASP A 422 -12.82 -6.14 15.76
N ARG A 423 -12.04 -6.66 16.72
CA ARG A 423 -11.58 -5.89 17.90
C ARG A 423 -10.58 -4.80 17.52
N PHE A 424 -9.92 -4.94 16.37
CA PHE A 424 -8.97 -3.96 15.87
C PHE A 424 -9.68 -2.99 14.95
N SER A 425 -9.54 -1.71 15.20
CA SER A 425 -9.79 -0.71 14.16
C SER A 425 -8.58 -0.67 13.20
N SER A 426 -8.58 0.23 12.22
CA SER A 426 -7.53 0.25 11.20
C SER A 426 -6.08 0.22 11.75
N ARG A 427 -5.84 0.61 13.02
CA ARG A 427 -4.50 0.64 13.63
C ARG A 427 -4.52 0.64 15.16
N GLU A 428 -5.66 0.41 15.79
CA GLU A 428 -5.81 0.50 17.24
C GLU A 428 -6.62 -0.70 17.76
N LEU A 429 -6.27 -1.19 18.94
CA LEU A 429 -7.06 -2.13 19.68
C LEU A 429 -8.09 -1.38 20.53
N LYS A 430 -9.37 -1.68 20.36
CA LYS A 430 -10.47 -1.03 21.08
C LYS A 430 -10.53 -1.42 22.58
N ASP A 431 -9.83 -2.48 22.96
CA ASP A 431 -9.83 -3.07 24.31
C ASP A 431 -8.50 -2.74 24.99
N GLY A 432 -8.51 -1.72 25.84
CA GLY A 432 -7.31 -1.25 26.56
C GLY A 432 -6.78 -2.25 27.58
N ASP A 433 -7.68 -3.00 28.24
CA ASP A 433 -7.29 -4.01 29.24
C ASP A 433 -6.58 -5.19 28.57
N LEU A 434 -7.03 -5.57 27.37
CA LEU A 434 -6.38 -6.58 26.57
C LEU A 434 -4.98 -6.15 26.15
N ALA A 435 -4.82 -4.90 25.72
CA ALA A 435 -3.51 -4.36 25.36
C ALA A 435 -2.55 -4.33 26.57
N ALA A 436 -3.03 -3.94 27.75
CA ALA A 436 -2.24 -3.94 28.97
C ALA A 436 -1.79 -5.35 29.35
N ARG A 437 -2.68 -6.34 29.28
CA ARG A 437 -2.36 -7.75 29.52
C ARG A 437 -1.30 -8.26 28.54
N TRP A 438 -1.41 -8.00 27.25
CA TRP A 438 -0.44 -8.43 26.25
C TRP A 438 0.94 -7.77 26.45
N ARG A 439 0.98 -6.49 26.88
CA ARG A 439 2.25 -5.85 27.27
C ARG A 439 2.92 -6.57 28.42
N ALA A 440 2.14 -7.03 29.40
CA ALA A 440 2.65 -7.77 30.55
C ALA A 440 3.16 -9.17 30.14
N GLU A 441 2.43 -9.89 29.32
CA GLU A 441 2.82 -11.20 28.79
C GLU A 441 4.12 -11.12 27.97
N ILE A 442 4.23 -10.14 27.06
CA ILE A 442 5.44 -9.91 26.26
C ILE A 442 6.63 -9.54 27.18
N ALA A 443 6.40 -8.67 28.19
CA ALA A 443 7.45 -8.29 29.12
C ALA A 443 7.96 -9.48 29.95
N SER A 444 7.05 -10.34 30.42
CA SER A 444 7.38 -11.55 31.18
C SER A 444 8.20 -12.54 30.33
N ALA A 445 7.76 -12.80 29.09
CA ALA A 445 8.48 -13.69 28.19
C ALA A 445 9.91 -13.19 27.90
N ARG A 446 10.10 -11.89 27.72
CA ARG A 446 11.42 -11.30 27.46
C ARG A 446 12.33 -11.29 28.69
N ALA A 447 11.78 -11.06 29.87
CA ALA A 447 12.53 -11.15 31.14
C ALA A 447 13.05 -12.58 31.34
N GLU A 448 12.22 -13.60 31.10
CA GLU A 448 12.63 -15.00 31.13
C GLU A 448 13.71 -15.28 30.07
N ALA A 449 13.56 -14.77 28.84
CA ALA A 449 14.54 -14.93 27.78
C ALA A 449 15.91 -14.37 28.19
N LEU A 450 15.96 -13.16 28.74
CA LEU A 450 17.21 -12.54 29.24
C LEU A 450 17.85 -13.36 30.37
N SER A 451 17.04 -13.89 31.28
CA SER A 451 17.53 -14.77 32.37
C SER A 451 18.15 -16.05 31.83
N LEU A 452 17.55 -16.67 30.81
CA LEU A 452 18.07 -17.89 30.18
C LEU A 452 19.37 -17.61 29.45
N VAL A 453 19.51 -16.49 28.74
CA VAL A 453 20.77 -16.09 28.07
C VAL A 453 21.85 -15.87 29.11
N ALA A 454 21.57 -15.12 30.19
CA ALA A 454 22.55 -14.87 31.27
C ALA A 454 22.99 -16.17 31.93
N SER A 455 22.08 -17.11 32.16
CA SER A 455 22.42 -18.44 32.70
C SER A 455 23.28 -19.26 31.76
N ALA A 456 23.05 -19.18 30.45
CA ALA A 456 23.88 -19.86 29.45
C ALA A 456 25.29 -19.21 29.42
N GLU A 457 25.41 -17.89 29.49
CA GLU A 457 26.68 -17.17 29.48
C GLU A 457 27.55 -17.47 30.73
N GLN A 458 26.95 -17.70 31.91
CA GLN A 458 27.68 -18.11 33.11
C GLN A 458 28.29 -19.50 33.05
N ARG A 459 27.86 -20.33 32.11
CA ARG A 459 28.33 -21.70 31.87
C ARG A 459 29.48 -21.77 30.86
N LEU A 460 29.63 -20.73 30.05
CA LEU A 460 30.67 -20.59 29.02
C LEU A 460 31.89 -19.83 29.52
#